data_cfb644b6f404a4417130590396cb99e8
#
_entry.id   cfb644b6f404a4417130590396cb99e8
#
_cell.length_a   1.000
_cell.length_b   1.000
_cell.length_c   1.000
_cell.angle_alpha   90.00
_cell.angle_beta   90.00
_cell.angle_gamma   90.00
#
_symmetry.space_group_name_H-M   'P 1'
#
loop_
_entity.id
_entity.type
_entity.pdbx_description
1 polymer ?
#
loop_
_entity_poly.entity_id
_entity_poly.type
_entity_poly.pdbx_seq_one_letter_code
_entity_poly.pdbx_strand_id
1 'polypeptide(L)'
;MIGLVAVMGVVGFLVRWPATRGARFWLAHGLMAIVLSAVMRGHHGGYLNVLMPGLWTLALWSCLAVAYVRKRWSHLGMQAATATLIAWQLWSMQWNPSRYIPTEKDEAAGDAVVAQLAAIEGEVFAPWQPWMPVQAGKKGSVPLIALWDIDHEGGPLHKEAKAIERAIENQRWAAVLTARGELKRGLKQHYKRTKFRRPPGKTLYPKTGWKVRPHALWVPKGNE
;
A
#
# COMPACT_ATOMS: atom_id res chain seq x y z
N MET A 1 -16.00 10.50 -5.08
CA MET A 1 -17.49 10.58 -4.96
C MET A 1 -18.02 10.44 -3.53
N ILE A 2 -17.21 10.37 -2.50
CA ILE A 2 -17.62 10.50 -1.08
C ILE A 2 -18.17 11.91 -0.81
N GLY A 3 -18.03 12.83 -1.79
CA GLY A 3 -18.21 14.25 -1.58
C GLY A 3 -19.62 14.73 -1.22
N LEU A 4 -20.69 14.22 -1.81
CA LEU A 4 -21.99 14.87 -1.66
C LEU A 4 -22.60 14.61 -0.28
N VAL A 5 -22.61 13.37 0.18
CA VAL A 5 -23.13 13.02 1.52
C VAL A 5 -22.23 13.58 2.62
N ALA A 6 -20.91 13.58 2.40
CA ALA A 6 -19.97 14.21 3.31
C ALA A 6 -20.14 15.73 3.37
N VAL A 7 -20.34 16.40 2.23
CA VAL A 7 -20.62 17.84 2.17
C VAL A 7 -21.97 18.17 2.84
N MET A 8 -23.00 17.38 2.57
CA MET A 8 -24.30 17.53 3.28
C MET A 8 -24.14 17.27 4.79
N GLY A 9 -23.30 16.32 5.19
CA GLY A 9 -22.95 16.05 6.57
C GLY A 9 -22.25 17.22 7.25
N VAL A 10 -21.23 17.74 6.60
CA VAL A 10 -20.48 18.92 7.08
C VAL A 10 -21.37 20.16 7.13
N VAL A 11 -22.13 20.44 6.07
CA VAL A 11 -23.04 21.62 6.03
C VAL A 11 -24.15 21.49 7.06
N GLY A 12 -24.82 20.32 7.16
CA GLY A 12 -25.86 20.10 8.17
C GLY A 12 -25.34 20.18 9.60
N PHE A 13 -24.10 19.76 9.81
CA PHE A 13 -23.41 19.85 11.09
C PHE A 13 -22.97 21.28 11.43
N LEU A 14 -22.43 22.04 10.45
CA LEU A 14 -21.98 23.42 10.61
C LEU A 14 -23.14 24.39 10.80
N VAL A 15 -24.26 24.18 10.13
CA VAL A 15 -25.45 25.04 10.23
C VAL A 15 -26.07 24.97 11.64
N ARG A 16 -25.82 23.90 12.38
CA ARG A 16 -26.32 23.77 13.77
C ARG A 16 -25.23 23.78 14.84
N TRP A 17 -24.07 24.22 14.50
CA TRP A 17 -23.00 24.51 15.43
C TRP A 17 -23.39 25.67 16.35
N PRO A 18 -23.18 25.67 17.60
CA PRO A 18 -22.45 24.84 18.58
C PRO A 18 -23.23 24.52 19.86
N ALA A 19 -24.48 24.12 19.77
CA ALA A 19 -25.37 24.10 20.95
C ALA A 19 -25.05 23.05 22.00
N THR A 20 -24.29 21.98 21.68
CA THR A 20 -24.01 20.91 22.65
C THR A 20 -22.51 20.59 22.75
N ARG A 21 -22.08 20.17 23.96
CA ARG A 21 -20.70 19.70 24.21
C ARG A 21 -20.32 18.54 23.27
N GLY A 22 -21.26 17.63 22.99
CA GLY A 22 -21.06 16.52 22.07
C GLY A 22 -20.77 16.95 20.63
N ALA A 23 -21.49 17.96 20.11
CA ALA A 23 -21.25 18.49 18.78
C ALA A 23 -19.85 19.10 18.65
N ARG A 24 -19.40 19.84 19.63
CA ARG A 24 -18.04 20.42 19.67
C ARG A 24 -16.96 19.33 19.70
N PHE A 25 -17.16 18.26 20.48
CA PHE A 25 -16.24 17.12 20.51
C PHE A 25 -16.11 16.47 19.12
N TRP A 26 -17.23 16.15 18.48
CA TRP A 26 -17.21 15.51 17.16
C TRP A 26 -16.61 16.39 16.05
N LEU A 27 -16.77 17.72 16.14
CA LEU A 27 -16.11 18.61 15.21
C LEU A 27 -14.59 18.64 15.46
N ALA A 28 -14.15 18.87 16.69
CA ALA A 28 -12.75 18.91 17.03
C ALA A 28 -12.05 17.61 16.63
N HIS A 29 -12.67 16.46 16.95
CA HIS A 29 -12.21 15.15 16.52
C HIS A 29 -12.08 15.05 15.00
N GLY A 30 -13.10 15.48 14.29
CA GLY A 30 -13.13 15.38 12.84
C GLY A 30 -12.13 16.30 12.16
N LEU A 31 -12.00 17.53 12.62
CA LEU A 31 -10.97 18.45 12.09
C LEU A 31 -9.57 17.89 12.33
N MET A 32 -9.30 17.36 13.53
CA MET A 32 -8.01 16.72 13.83
C MET A 32 -7.75 15.53 12.90
N ALA A 33 -8.73 14.67 12.68
CA ALA A 33 -8.58 13.50 11.81
C ALA A 33 -8.34 13.91 10.34
N ILE A 34 -9.01 14.97 9.86
CA ILE A 34 -8.80 15.50 8.50
C ILE A 34 -7.40 16.11 8.37
N VAL A 35 -6.99 16.95 9.34
CA VAL A 35 -5.64 17.55 9.36
C VAL A 35 -4.56 16.48 9.42
N LEU A 36 -4.72 15.49 10.30
CA LEU A 36 -3.78 14.36 10.41
C LEU A 36 -3.69 13.59 9.09
N SER A 37 -4.83 13.29 8.46
CA SER A 37 -4.85 12.63 7.16
C SER A 37 -4.16 13.44 6.08
N ALA A 38 -4.34 14.76 6.06
CA ALA A 38 -3.70 15.66 5.10
C ALA A 38 -2.18 15.71 5.32
N VAL A 39 -1.72 15.84 6.56
CA VAL A 39 -0.31 15.84 6.93
C VAL A 39 0.35 14.50 6.53
N MET A 40 -0.27 13.38 6.89
CA MET A 40 0.22 12.05 6.55
C MET A 40 0.22 11.80 5.04
N ARG A 41 -0.71 12.41 4.28
CA ARG A 41 -0.72 12.32 2.81
C ARG A 41 0.41 13.13 2.17
N GLY A 42 0.85 14.21 2.79
CA GLY A 42 2.00 15.01 2.37
C GLY A 42 3.35 14.33 2.62
N HIS A 43 3.40 13.31 3.49
CA HIS A 43 4.62 12.56 3.75
C HIS A 43 5.02 11.70 2.54
N HIS A 44 6.33 11.60 2.29
CA HIS A 44 6.88 10.68 1.28
C HIS A 44 6.45 9.23 1.60
N GLY A 45 5.81 8.56 0.65
CA GLY A 45 5.25 7.22 0.89
C GLY A 45 3.81 7.19 1.45
N GLY A 46 3.20 8.35 1.73
CA GLY A 46 1.79 8.43 2.13
C GLY A 46 0.84 8.03 1.00
N TYR A 47 0.31 6.80 1.05
CA TYR A 47 -0.72 6.31 0.11
C TYR A 47 -2.14 6.64 0.57
N LEU A 48 -3.14 6.19 -0.19
CA LEU A 48 -4.56 6.46 0.11
C LEU A 48 -5.02 5.93 1.48
N ASN A 49 -4.35 4.92 2.03
CA ASN A 49 -4.65 4.38 3.35
C ASN A 49 -4.48 5.40 4.49
N VAL A 50 -3.59 6.38 4.34
CA VAL A 50 -3.42 7.44 5.35
C VAL A 50 -4.59 8.40 5.43
N LEU A 51 -5.50 8.39 4.43
CA LEU A 51 -6.73 9.14 4.44
C LEU A 51 -7.86 8.47 5.26
N MET A 52 -7.66 7.24 5.74
CA MET A 52 -8.69 6.49 6.47
C MET A 52 -9.26 7.23 7.68
N PRO A 53 -8.48 7.92 8.56
CA PRO A 53 -9.05 8.68 9.67
C PRO A 53 -10.01 9.78 9.21
N GLY A 54 -9.63 10.54 8.18
CA GLY A 54 -10.49 11.55 7.58
C GLY A 54 -11.75 10.98 6.93
N LEU A 55 -11.62 9.88 6.17
CA LEU A 55 -12.75 9.20 5.53
C LEU A 55 -13.73 8.62 6.57
N TRP A 56 -13.21 8.01 7.63
CA TRP A 56 -13.99 7.53 8.76
C TRP A 56 -14.80 8.65 9.41
N THR A 57 -14.17 9.79 9.67
CA THR A 57 -14.83 10.95 10.24
C THR A 57 -15.93 11.49 9.32
N LEU A 58 -15.68 11.58 8.00
CA LEU A 58 -16.70 12.00 7.04
C LEU A 58 -17.90 11.04 7.02
N ALA A 59 -17.67 9.74 7.18
CA ALA A 59 -18.75 8.76 7.31
C ALA A 59 -19.58 8.99 8.59
N LEU A 60 -18.93 9.19 9.73
CA LEU A 60 -19.61 9.51 10.99
C LEU A 60 -20.43 10.82 10.91
N TRP A 61 -19.86 11.87 10.33
CA TRP A 61 -20.56 13.13 10.15
C TRP A 61 -21.75 12.98 9.21
N SER A 62 -21.65 12.14 8.18
CA SER A 62 -22.78 11.84 7.31
C SER A 62 -23.94 11.16 8.07
N CYS A 63 -23.63 10.20 8.97
CA CYS A 63 -24.64 9.58 9.82
C CYS A 63 -25.31 10.59 10.76
N LEU A 64 -24.54 11.49 11.36
CA LEU A 64 -25.07 12.56 12.22
C LEU A 64 -25.98 13.53 11.43
N ALA A 65 -25.57 13.86 10.19
CA ALA A 65 -26.38 14.70 9.30
C ALA A 65 -27.71 14.04 8.92
N VAL A 66 -27.69 12.75 8.58
CA VAL A 66 -28.92 11.98 8.29
C VAL A 66 -29.85 11.97 9.50
N ALA A 67 -29.33 11.72 10.71
CA ALA A 67 -30.12 11.74 11.93
C ALA A 67 -30.73 13.14 12.17
N TYR A 68 -29.99 14.22 11.88
CA TYR A 68 -30.46 15.58 11.96
C TYR A 68 -31.55 15.89 10.95
N VAL A 69 -31.36 15.53 9.67
CA VAL A 69 -32.35 15.71 8.60
C VAL A 69 -33.67 15.05 8.95
N ARG A 70 -33.61 13.78 9.43
CA ARG A 70 -34.82 13.06 9.88
C ARG A 70 -35.56 13.77 11.01
N LYS A 71 -34.86 14.35 11.94
CA LYS A 71 -35.48 15.07 13.08
C LYS A 71 -36.05 16.42 12.67
N ARG A 72 -35.41 17.12 11.72
CA ARG A 72 -35.80 18.49 11.33
C ARG A 72 -36.84 18.53 10.24
N TRP A 73 -36.77 17.60 9.31
CA TRP A 73 -37.65 17.53 8.14
C TRP A 73 -38.32 16.14 8.10
N SER A 74 -39.50 16.08 8.71
CA SER A 74 -40.30 14.85 8.78
C SER A 74 -41.03 14.51 7.48
N HIS A 75 -40.93 15.37 6.44
CA HIS A 75 -41.61 15.13 5.17
C HIS A 75 -41.09 13.89 4.48
N LEU A 76 -42.00 13.01 4.06
CA LEU A 76 -41.70 11.73 3.40
C LEU A 76 -40.78 11.91 2.19
N GLY A 77 -40.95 12.96 1.39
CA GLY A 77 -40.14 13.27 0.22
C GLY A 77 -38.66 13.50 0.57
N MET A 78 -38.36 14.21 1.67
CA MET A 78 -36.97 14.44 2.11
C MET A 78 -36.31 13.17 2.62
N GLN A 79 -37.05 12.36 3.36
CA GLN A 79 -36.56 11.07 3.82
C GLN A 79 -36.28 10.11 2.66
N ALA A 80 -37.18 10.05 1.67
CA ALA A 80 -37.00 9.26 0.46
C ALA A 80 -35.79 9.74 -0.35
N ALA A 81 -35.63 11.05 -0.57
CA ALA A 81 -34.47 11.60 -1.26
C ALA A 81 -33.15 11.25 -0.56
N THR A 82 -33.11 11.37 0.78
CA THR A 82 -31.91 11.01 1.57
C THR A 82 -31.59 9.52 1.43
N ALA A 83 -32.61 8.65 1.56
CA ALA A 83 -32.45 7.21 1.39
C ALA A 83 -31.96 6.84 -0.01
N THR A 84 -32.53 7.48 -1.05
CA THR A 84 -32.10 7.28 -2.45
C THR A 84 -30.65 7.69 -2.67
N LEU A 85 -30.22 8.83 -2.13
CA LEU A 85 -28.82 9.28 -2.22
C LEU A 85 -27.87 8.31 -1.54
N ILE A 86 -28.21 7.80 -0.36
CA ILE A 86 -27.40 6.80 0.34
C ILE A 86 -27.35 5.50 -0.47
N ALA A 87 -28.49 5.01 -0.94
CA ALA A 87 -28.57 3.79 -1.74
C ALA A 87 -27.74 3.92 -3.03
N TRP A 88 -27.84 5.06 -3.72
CA TRP A 88 -27.04 5.34 -4.92
C TRP A 88 -25.55 5.41 -4.62
N GLN A 89 -25.16 6.04 -3.50
CA GLN A 89 -23.75 6.09 -3.09
C GLN A 89 -23.22 4.68 -2.80
N LEU A 90 -23.94 3.86 -2.03
CA LEU A 90 -23.55 2.48 -1.75
C LEU A 90 -23.45 1.65 -3.03
N TRP A 91 -24.43 1.80 -3.93
CA TRP A 91 -24.39 1.17 -5.25
C TRP A 91 -23.17 1.58 -6.07
N SER A 92 -22.84 2.88 -6.10
CA SER A 92 -21.68 3.39 -6.83
C SER A 92 -20.33 2.99 -6.25
N MET A 93 -20.31 2.55 -4.99
CA MET A 93 -19.11 2.06 -4.28
C MET A 93 -18.93 0.54 -4.40
N GLN A 94 -19.83 -0.16 -5.09
CA GLN A 94 -19.67 -1.59 -5.30
C GLN A 94 -18.36 -1.89 -6.05
N TRP A 95 -17.66 -2.87 -5.56
CA TRP A 95 -16.44 -3.37 -6.16
C TRP A 95 -16.48 -4.90 -6.24
N ASN A 96 -15.84 -5.45 -7.25
CA ASN A 96 -15.78 -6.90 -7.41
C ASN A 96 -14.54 -7.44 -6.67
N PRO A 97 -14.71 -8.13 -5.54
CA PRO A 97 -13.61 -8.67 -4.76
C PRO A 97 -12.78 -9.70 -5.53
N SER A 98 -13.36 -10.43 -6.48
CA SER A 98 -12.64 -11.43 -7.26
C SER A 98 -11.48 -10.85 -8.09
N ARG A 99 -11.50 -9.54 -8.40
CA ARG A 99 -10.40 -8.85 -9.07
C ARG A 99 -9.13 -8.76 -8.22
N TYR A 100 -9.26 -8.93 -6.91
CA TYR A 100 -8.17 -8.80 -5.93
C TYR A 100 -7.68 -10.15 -5.42
N ILE A 101 -8.35 -11.23 -5.80
CA ILE A 101 -7.94 -12.60 -5.47
C ILE A 101 -6.91 -13.06 -6.52
N PRO A 102 -5.73 -13.56 -6.10
CA PRO A 102 -4.80 -14.21 -7.01
C PRO A 102 -5.46 -15.39 -7.73
N THR A 103 -5.06 -15.62 -8.96
CA THR A 103 -5.55 -16.74 -9.76
C THR A 103 -4.62 -17.95 -9.60
N GLU A 104 -5.10 -19.16 -9.91
CA GLU A 104 -4.28 -20.39 -9.97
C GLU A 104 -3.04 -20.20 -10.86
N LYS A 105 -3.14 -19.37 -11.92
CA LYS A 105 -1.99 -19.01 -12.76
C LYS A 105 -0.99 -18.13 -12.03
N ASP A 106 -1.44 -17.27 -11.12
CA ASP A 106 -0.53 -16.47 -10.28
C ASP A 106 0.17 -17.38 -9.27
N GLU A 107 -0.53 -18.35 -8.68
CA GLU A 107 0.00 -19.33 -7.75
C GLU A 107 1.07 -20.21 -8.43
N ALA A 108 0.73 -20.87 -9.53
CA ALA A 108 1.66 -21.69 -10.30
C ALA A 108 2.91 -20.91 -10.76
N ALA A 109 2.75 -19.63 -11.11
CA ALA A 109 3.87 -18.77 -11.46
C ALA A 109 4.74 -18.43 -10.23
N GLY A 110 4.12 -18.30 -9.05
CA GLY A 110 4.81 -18.11 -7.76
C GLY A 110 5.65 -19.32 -7.40
N ASP A 111 5.03 -20.50 -7.45
CA ASP A 111 5.69 -21.79 -7.14
C ASP A 111 6.89 -22.03 -8.08
N ALA A 112 6.73 -21.71 -9.35
CA ALA A 112 7.83 -21.82 -10.32
C ALA A 112 8.99 -20.88 -10.03
N VAL A 113 8.76 -19.70 -9.46
CA VAL A 113 9.83 -18.80 -8.98
C VAL A 113 10.45 -19.36 -7.70
N VAL A 114 9.64 -19.77 -6.74
CA VAL A 114 10.09 -20.33 -5.47
C VAL A 114 10.97 -21.56 -5.71
N ALA A 115 10.58 -22.46 -6.62
CA ALA A 115 11.37 -23.63 -7.00
C ALA A 115 12.74 -23.25 -7.60
N GLN A 116 12.80 -22.20 -8.44
CA GLN A 116 14.06 -21.69 -8.97
C GLN A 116 14.97 -21.14 -7.85
N LEU A 117 14.40 -20.45 -6.85
CA LEU A 117 15.16 -19.93 -5.72
C LEU A 117 15.63 -21.07 -4.79
N ALA A 118 14.81 -22.09 -4.59
CA ALA A 118 15.15 -23.24 -3.76
C ALA A 118 16.37 -24.01 -4.32
N ALA A 119 16.50 -24.09 -5.65
CA ALA A 119 17.61 -24.75 -6.32
C ALA A 119 18.96 -24.01 -6.22
N ILE A 120 18.99 -22.78 -5.70
CA ILE A 120 20.22 -22.02 -5.51
C ILE A 120 20.85 -22.42 -4.17
N GLU A 121 22.10 -22.82 -4.15
CA GLU A 121 22.84 -23.01 -2.90
C GLU A 121 23.22 -21.66 -2.28
N GLY A 122 22.94 -21.47 -0.97
CA GLY A 122 23.25 -20.25 -0.23
C GLY A 122 22.11 -19.24 -0.10
N GLU A 123 22.45 -18.07 0.42
CA GLU A 123 21.47 -16.98 0.68
C GLU A 123 21.03 -16.29 -0.61
N VAL A 124 19.74 -15.97 -0.71
CA VAL A 124 19.16 -15.20 -1.81
C VAL A 124 18.62 -13.87 -1.26
N PHE A 125 19.00 -12.78 -1.89
CA PHE A 125 18.48 -11.45 -1.58
C PHE A 125 17.36 -11.08 -2.57
N ALA A 126 16.15 -10.86 -2.04
CA ALA A 126 14.96 -10.51 -2.84
C ALA A 126 14.21 -9.33 -2.22
N PRO A 127 14.73 -8.09 -2.30
CA PRO A 127 14.23 -6.94 -1.52
C PRO A 127 12.82 -6.50 -1.88
N TRP A 128 12.35 -6.81 -3.08
CA TRP A 128 10.97 -6.53 -3.52
C TRP A 128 9.99 -7.64 -3.18
N GLN A 129 10.47 -8.84 -3.01
CA GLN A 129 9.69 -10.02 -2.64
C GLN A 129 10.36 -10.75 -1.46
N PRO A 130 10.46 -10.12 -0.28
CA PRO A 130 11.27 -10.61 0.84
C PRO A 130 10.81 -11.97 1.38
N TRP A 131 9.56 -12.36 1.13
CA TRP A 131 8.98 -13.63 1.52
C TRP A 131 9.31 -14.79 0.57
N MET A 132 9.62 -14.54 -0.70
CA MET A 132 9.91 -15.63 -1.65
C MET A 132 11.12 -16.48 -1.25
N PRO A 133 12.23 -15.92 -0.77
CA PRO A 133 13.32 -16.74 -0.21
C PRO A 133 12.87 -17.61 0.97
N VAL A 134 11.99 -17.10 1.85
CA VAL A 134 11.45 -17.88 2.98
C VAL A 134 10.65 -19.08 2.48
N GLN A 135 9.77 -18.87 1.50
CA GLN A 135 9.01 -19.96 0.87
C GLN A 135 9.94 -20.98 0.18
N ALA A 136 11.10 -20.54 -0.29
CA ALA A 136 12.14 -21.40 -0.85
C ALA A 136 13.05 -22.09 0.21
N GLY A 137 12.67 -22.04 1.50
CA GLY A 137 13.45 -22.61 2.60
C GLY A 137 14.72 -21.84 2.95
N LYS A 138 14.81 -20.56 2.57
CA LYS A 138 15.97 -19.70 2.79
C LYS A 138 15.67 -18.59 3.79
N LYS A 139 16.70 -17.86 4.18
CA LYS A 139 16.56 -16.68 5.03
C LYS A 139 15.78 -15.57 4.31
N GLY A 140 14.88 -14.88 5.03
CA GLY A 140 14.12 -13.75 4.51
C GLY A 140 15.03 -12.56 4.17
N SER A 141 14.56 -11.74 3.23
CA SER A 141 15.25 -10.53 2.83
C SER A 141 14.67 -9.28 3.52
N VAL A 142 15.48 -8.24 3.64
CA VAL A 142 15.01 -6.93 4.10
C VAL A 142 14.16 -6.29 2.99
N PRO A 143 12.94 -5.77 3.31
CA PRO A 143 12.13 -5.06 2.34
C PRO A 143 12.78 -3.75 1.89
N LEU A 144 12.90 -3.54 0.57
CA LEU A 144 13.54 -2.34 0.02
C LEU A 144 12.80 -1.04 0.38
N ILE A 145 11.49 -1.08 0.47
CA ILE A 145 10.67 0.09 0.86
C ILE A 145 11.05 0.59 2.25
N ALA A 146 11.22 -0.32 3.22
CA ALA A 146 11.63 0.06 4.56
C ALA A 146 13.02 0.72 4.60
N LEU A 147 13.89 0.33 3.67
CA LEU A 147 15.22 0.96 3.54
C LEU A 147 15.14 2.37 2.95
N TRP A 148 14.27 2.60 1.98
CA TRP A 148 14.10 3.93 1.39
C TRP A 148 13.60 4.97 2.39
N ASP A 149 12.76 4.55 3.34
CA ASP A 149 12.23 5.44 4.36
C ASP A 149 13.32 5.91 5.36
N ILE A 150 14.42 5.17 5.48
CA ILE A 150 15.53 5.47 6.40
C ILE A 150 16.82 5.90 5.69
N ASP A 151 16.93 5.65 4.37
CA ASP A 151 18.11 5.97 3.56
C ASP A 151 18.01 7.38 2.97
N HIS A 152 18.19 8.37 3.81
CA HIS A 152 18.32 9.77 3.39
C HIS A 152 19.55 10.40 4.02
N GLU A 153 20.18 11.32 3.30
CA GLU A 153 21.38 12.01 3.75
C GLU A 153 21.11 12.75 5.07
N GLY A 154 21.98 12.53 6.06
CA GLY A 154 21.80 13.04 7.42
C GLY A 154 20.83 12.24 8.30
N GLY A 155 20.20 11.20 7.77
CA GLY A 155 19.33 10.30 8.56
C GLY A 155 20.12 9.44 9.54
N PRO A 156 19.54 9.08 10.69
CA PRO A 156 20.22 8.34 11.76
C PRO A 156 20.70 6.96 11.33
N LEU A 157 20.05 6.34 10.35
CA LEU A 157 20.36 4.98 9.86
C LEU A 157 20.94 4.95 8.44
N HIS A 158 21.39 6.10 7.93
CA HIS A 158 21.96 6.18 6.58
C HIS A 158 23.21 5.31 6.39
N LYS A 159 24.05 5.19 7.43
CA LYS A 159 25.25 4.34 7.39
C LYS A 159 24.89 2.85 7.32
N GLU A 160 23.83 2.46 8.00
CA GLU A 160 23.29 1.08 8.02
C GLU A 160 22.65 0.73 6.69
N ALA A 161 21.92 1.66 6.07
CA ALA A 161 21.34 1.46 4.74
C ALA A 161 22.42 1.19 3.68
N LYS A 162 23.57 1.89 3.74
CA LYS A 162 24.75 1.60 2.90
C LYS A 162 25.36 0.22 3.11
N ALA A 163 24.96 -0.50 4.16
CA ALA A 163 25.43 -1.88 4.36
C ALA A 163 24.97 -2.83 3.22
N ILE A 164 23.87 -2.53 2.55
CA ILE A 164 23.42 -3.29 1.38
C ILE A 164 24.35 -3.08 0.18
N GLU A 165 24.77 -1.83 -0.08
CA GLU A 165 25.73 -1.54 -1.15
C GLU A 165 27.03 -2.30 -0.90
N ARG A 166 27.56 -2.22 0.32
CA ARG A 166 28.75 -3.00 0.72
C ARG A 166 28.56 -4.50 0.61
N ALA A 167 27.36 -5.01 0.93
CA ALA A 167 27.04 -6.42 0.79
C ALA A 167 26.98 -6.87 -0.67
N ILE A 168 26.56 -5.99 -1.58
CA ILE A 168 26.62 -6.21 -3.05
C ILE A 168 28.09 -6.22 -3.52
N GLU A 169 28.89 -5.24 -3.11
CA GLU A 169 30.31 -5.15 -3.43
C GLU A 169 31.07 -6.40 -2.97
N ASN A 170 30.79 -6.87 -1.78
CA ASN A 170 31.39 -8.07 -1.19
C ASN A 170 30.77 -9.38 -1.69
N GLN A 171 29.86 -9.34 -2.66
CA GLN A 171 29.18 -10.51 -3.24
C GLN A 171 28.59 -11.45 -2.18
N ARG A 172 28.01 -10.89 -1.10
CA ARG A 172 27.52 -11.64 0.07
C ARG A 172 26.50 -12.71 -0.27
N TRP A 173 25.63 -12.45 -1.24
CA TRP A 173 24.53 -13.34 -1.58
C TRP A 173 24.87 -14.23 -2.77
N ALA A 174 24.48 -15.48 -2.69
CA ALA A 174 24.60 -16.43 -3.79
C ALA A 174 23.77 -16.01 -5.01
N ALA A 175 22.65 -15.33 -4.76
CA ALA A 175 21.88 -14.68 -5.84
C ALA A 175 21.10 -13.46 -5.34
N VAL A 176 20.80 -12.56 -6.28
CA VAL A 176 19.93 -11.39 -6.06
C VAL A 176 18.78 -11.43 -7.05
N LEU A 177 17.53 -11.47 -6.52
CA LEU A 177 16.32 -11.40 -7.33
C LEU A 177 15.84 -9.95 -7.38
N THR A 178 15.74 -9.38 -8.57
CA THR A 178 15.34 -7.99 -8.77
C THR A 178 14.03 -7.86 -9.52
N ALA A 179 13.29 -6.79 -9.23
CA ALA A 179 12.21 -6.29 -10.08
C ALA A 179 12.78 -5.52 -11.29
N ARG A 180 11.91 -5.08 -12.19
CA ARG A 180 12.33 -4.33 -13.38
C ARG A 180 12.87 -2.94 -12.98
N GLY A 181 14.10 -2.69 -13.32
CA GLY A 181 14.72 -1.36 -13.15
C GLY A 181 15.38 -1.10 -11.82
N GLU A 182 15.40 -2.04 -10.91
CA GLU A 182 15.79 -1.87 -9.52
C GLU A 182 17.20 -2.37 -9.19
N LEU A 183 17.81 -1.80 -8.16
CA LEU A 183 19.18 -2.11 -7.70
C LEU A 183 20.25 -2.01 -8.81
N LYS A 184 20.13 -1.03 -9.69
CA LYS A 184 21.09 -0.88 -10.81
C LYS A 184 22.48 -0.43 -10.36
N ARG A 185 22.57 0.29 -9.22
CA ARG A 185 23.85 0.78 -8.71
C ARG A 185 24.66 -0.37 -8.09
N GLY A 186 25.88 -0.53 -8.53
CA GLY A 186 26.81 -1.54 -8.01
C GLY A 186 26.50 -2.97 -8.47
N LEU A 187 25.23 -3.38 -8.61
CA LEU A 187 24.90 -4.77 -8.88
C LEU A 187 25.56 -5.30 -10.15
N LYS A 188 25.54 -4.55 -11.24
CA LYS A 188 26.17 -4.95 -12.52
C LYS A 188 27.68 -5.02 -12.46
N GLN A 189 28.32 -4.38 -11.51
CA GLN A 189 29.78 -4.42 -11.35
C GLN A 189 30.21 -5.75 -10.73
N HIS A 190 29.44 -6.24 -9.74
CA HIS A 190 29.81 -7.40 -8.91
C HIS A 190 29.02 -8.66 -9.26
N TYR A 191 27.86 -8.53 -9.91
CA TYR A 191 26.98 -9.63 -10.28
C TYR A 191 26.73 -9.67 -11.77
N LYS A 192 26.56 -10.89 -12.31
CA LYS A 192 26.14 -11.14 -13.69
C LYS A 192 24.73 -11.71 -13.73
N ARG A 193 23.97 -11.34 -14.76
CA ARG A 193 22.63 -11.88 -14.96
C ARG A 193 22.69 -13.33 -15.37
N THR A 194 21.87 -14.17 -14.73
CA THR A 194 21.76 -15.59 -15.06
C THR A 194 20.42 -15.92 -15.70
N LYS A 195 20.30 -17.17 -16.17
CA LYS A 195 19.02 -17.69 -16.68
C LYS A 195 17.97 -17.66 -15.58
N PHE A 196 16.86 -17.03 -15.85
CA PHE A 196 15.72 -16.94 -14.94
C PHE A 196 14.43 -17.06 -15.74
N ARG A 197 13.62 -18.06 -15.40
CA ARG A 197 12.29 -18.23 -16.01
C ARG A 197 11.33 -17.24 -15.39
N ARG A 198 11.10 -16.14 -16.08
CA ARG A 198 10.20 -15.08 -15.62
C ARG A 198 8.76 -15.58 -15.56
N PRO A 199 7.95 -15.02 -14.64
CA PRO A 199 6.52 -15.23 -14.64
C PRO A 199 5.91 -14.88 -16.00
N PRO A 200 5.06 -15.75 -16.58
CA PRO A 200 4.49 -15.52 -17.91
C PRO A 200 3.48 -14.38 -17.91
N GLY A 201 3.31 -13.71 -19.03
CA GLY A 201 2.28 -12.71 -19.25
C GLY A 201 2.24 -11.62 -18.18
N LYS A 202 1.08 -11.48 -17.53
CA LYS A 202 0.82 -10.52 -16.43
C LYS A 202 0.73 -11.18 -15.04
N THR A 203 1.14 -12.45 -14.90
CA THR A 203 1.10 -13.16 -13.60
C THR A 203 2.07 -12.56 -12.58
N LEU A 204 1.78 -12.78 -11.30
CA LEU A 204 2.53 -12.27 -10.14
C LEU A 204 2.64 -10.75 -10.01
N TYR A 205 1.85 -9.99 -10.75
CA TYR A 205 1.69 -8.60 -10.38
C TYR A 205 0.76 -8.49 -9.16
N PRO A 206 1.12 -7.72 -8.14
CA PRO A 206 0.22 -7.43 -7.04
C PRO A 206 -1.12 -6.92 -7.55
N LYS A 207 -2.22 -7.43 -7.00
CA LYS A 207 -3.57 -6.97 -7.35
C LYS A 207 -3.83 -5.57 -6.79
N THR A 208 -3.14 -5.22 -5.71
CA THR A 208 -3.17 -3.90 -5.04
C THR A 208 -1.75 -3.39 -4.83
N GLY A 209 -1.60 -2.08 -4.67
CA GLY A 209 -0.30 -1.47 -4.41
C GLY A 209 0.59 -1.34 -5.65
N TRP A 210 1.88 -1.30 -5.42
CA TRP A 210 2.87 -1.09 -6.48
C TRP A 210 3.02 -2.33 -7.36
N LYS A 211 2.98 -2.16 -8.66
CA LYS A 211 3.04 -3.26 -9.64
C LYS A 211 4.48 -3.71 -9.89
N VAL A 212 5.04 -4.43 -8.95
CA VAL A 212 6.36 -5.05 -9.04
C VAL A 212 6.26 -6.57 -9.07
N ARG A 213 7.14 -7.23 -9.80
CA ARG A 213 7.25 -8.70 -9.83
C ARG A 213 8.69 -9.13 -10.11
N PRO A 214 9.04 -10.39 -9.82
CA PRO A 214 10.33 -10.96 -10.16
C PRO A 214 10.65 -10.77 -11.65
N HIS A 215 11.83 -10.20 -11.96
CA HIS A 215 12.22 -9.88 -13.34
C HIS A 215 13.57 -10.44 -13.76
N ALA A 216 14.56 -10.39 -12.88
CA ALA A 216 15.90 -10.87 -13.19
C ALA A 216 16.57 -11.47 -11.95
N LEU A 217 17.32 -12.53 -12.19
CA LEU A 217 18.17 -13.18 -11.21
C LEU A 217 19.63 -12.89 -11.56
N TRP A 218 20.40 -12.55 -10.54
CA TRP A 218 21.80 -12.19 -10.65
C TRP A 218 22.61 -13.08 -9.73
N VAL A 219 23.76 -13.54 -10.20
CA VAL A 219 24.71 -14.35 -9.42
C VAL A 219 26.08 -13.63 -9.39
N PRO A 220 26.91 -13.86 -8.36
CA PRO A 220 28.25 -13.28 -8.29
C PRO A 220 29.04 -13.53 -9.58
N LYS A 221 29.89 -12.57 -9.97
CA LYS A 221 30.78 -12.75 -11.12
C LYS A 221 31.92 -13.74 -10.86
N GLY A 222 32.20 -14.02 -9.57
CA GLY A 222 33.44 -14.65 -9.14
C GLY A 222 34.56 -13.61 -9.10
N ASN A 223 35.57 -13.85 -8.29
CA ASN A 223 36.82 -13.09 -8.37
C ASN A 223 37.58 -13.63 -9.60
N GLU A 224 37.37 -12.97 -10.75
CA GLU A 224 38.28 -13.14 -11.90
C GLU A 224 39.56 -12.40 -11.64
#